data_c3864ce8cb9bb4c616ce3d42cb8689b2
#
_entry.id   c3864ce8cb9bb4c616ce3d42cb8689b2
#
_cell.length_a   1.000
_cell.length_b   1.000
_cell.length_c   1.000
_cell.angle_alpha   90.00
_cell.angle_beta   90.00
_cell.angle_gamma   90.00
#
_symmetry.space_group_name_H-M   'P 1'
#
loop_
_entity.id
_entity.type
_entity.pdbx_description
1 polymer ?
#
loop_
_entity_poly.entity_id
_entity_poly.type
_entity_poly.pdbx_seq_one_letter_code
_entity_poly.pdbx_strand_id
1 'polypeptide(L)'
;MHSIVLTVHNKGWLIDQVINSIVLNTKTPYELIVVIDGCSDNSEQVIWDTLSNFSVSRKIIYAPDVFETKANNLGMKAASGDKIIVIQDDMIIQEEGWNVRMEKPFKAFDDVFAVTANTAHNWIFNTNSTHLGMKDDLDTCWCDIIDHTDHASKVHGLTRDTFAVRCSANRGPLMIDHIDLQRLNYLDEEFSPQDMDDHDLCYRAYNQLDKVVGAYWIGYQSDSSWGGTRVSGQVAPWLFKAHHKNTKLFYERHKDLINTRRLIEDRELL
;
A
#
# COMPACT_ATOMS: atom_id res chain seq x y z
N MET A 1 -6.30 17.79 5.92
CA MET A 1 -7.12 17.22 4.80
C MET A 1 -6.45 15.95 4.30
N HIS A 2 -7.22 14.93 3.88
CA HIS A 2 -6.65 13.70 3.32
C HIS A 2 -6.78 13.68 1.80
N SER A 3 -5.79 13.11 1.10
CA SER A 3 -5.89 12.75 -0.32
C SER A 3 -5.97 11.23 -0.43
N ILE A 4 -7.07 10.71 -0.98
CA ILE A 4 -7.24 9.27 -1.19
C ILE A 4 -6.92 8.99 -2.65
N VAL A 5 -5.91 8.16 -2.88
CA VAL A 5 -5.44 7.75 -4.21
C VAL A 5 -5.91 6.34 -4.48
N LEU A 6 -6.75 6.19 -5.49
CA LEU A 6 -7.31 4.92 -5.95
C LEU A 6 -6.82 4.64 -7.36
N THR A 7 -5.98 3.63 -7.54
CA THR A 7 -5.54 3.17 -8.87
C THR A 7 -6.45 2.06 -9.37
N VAL A 8 -6.86 2.12 -10.63
CA VAL A 8 -7.84 1.19 -11.20
C VAL A 8 -7.35 0.62 -12.52
N HIS A 9 -7.41 -0.71 -12.65
CA HIS A 9 -7.17 -1.41 -13.92
C HIS A 9 -8.15 -2.55 -14.14
N ASN A 10 -9.05 -2.40 -15.14
CA ASN A 10 -10.01 -3.44 -15.54
C ASN A 10 -10.83 -4.01 -14.37
N LYS A 11 -11.54 -3.16 -13.66
CA LYS A 11 -12.30 -3.50 -12.46
C LYS A 11 -13.78 -3.10 -12.56
N GLY A 12 -14.32 -3.00 -13.77
CA GLY A 12 -15.69 -2.50 -14.00
C GLY A 12 -16.81 -3.25 -13.24
N TRP A 13 -16.55 -4.49 -12.84
CA TRP A 13 -17.51 -5.30 -12.10
C TRP A 13 -17.51 -5.07 -10.57
N LEU A 14 -16.51 -4.33 -10.03
CA LEU A 14 -16.34 -4.13 -8.58
C LEU A 14 -16.16 -2.66 -8.19
N ILE A 15 -15.67 -1.83 -9.09
CA ILE A 15 -15.17 -0.49 -8.76
C ILE A 15 -16.27 0.44 -8.21
N ASP A 16 -17.53 0.22 -8.55
CA ASP A 16 -18.67 0.96 -7.97
C ASP A 16 -18.77 0.70 -6.46
N GLN A 17 -18.62 -0.55 -6.01
CA GLN A 17 -18.65 -0.92 -4.61
C GLN A 17 -17.46 -0.33 -3.85
N VAL A 18 -16.27 -0.36 -4.44
CA VAL A 18 -15.07 0.25 -3.86
C VAL A 18 -15.25 1.75 -3.67
N ILE A 19 -15.65 2.49 -4.72
CA ILE A 19 -15.88 3.94 -4.64
C ILE A 19 -16.98 4.28 -3.63
N ASN A 20 -18.11 3.59 -3.69
CA ASN A 20 -19.20 3.78 -2.73
C ASN A 20 -18.72 3.58 -1.29
N SER A 21 -17.95 2.53 -1.03
CA SER A 21 -17.43 2.23 0.30
C SER A 21 -16.48 3.33 0.81
N ILE A 22 -15.62 3.84 -0.05
CA ILE A 22 -14.72 4.96 0.28
C ILE A 22 -15.53 6.20 0.61
N VAL A 23 -16.43 6.61 -0.29
CA VAL A 23 -17.16 7.88 -0.15
C VAL A 23 -18.08 7.88 1.06
N LEU A 24 -18.80 6.78 1.30
CA LEU A 24 -19.76 6.68 2.40
C LEU A 24 -19.11 6.58 3.77
N ASN A 25 -17.93 5.98 3.85
CA ASN A 25 -17.26 5.74 5.13
C ASN A 25 -16.17 6.77 5.49
N THR A 26 -15.75 7.62 4.54
CA THR A 26 -14.72 8.64 4.80
C THR A 26 -15.31 9.84 5.55
N LYS A 27 -14.68 10.21 6.65
CA LYS A 27 -14.95 11.43 7.42
C LYS A 27 -13.87 12.47 7.19
N THR A 28 -14.10 13.71 7.61
CA THR A 28 -13.23 14.88 7.38
C THR A 28 -13.22 15.35 5.91
N PRO A 29 -12.83 16.60 5.64
CA PRO A 29 -12.59 17.04 4.26
C PRO A 29 -11.50 16.20 3.61
N TYR A 30 -11.79 15.67 2.43
CA TYR A 30 -10.84 14.89 1.62
C TYR A 30 -11.02 15.16 0.13
N GLU A 31 -10.05 14.79 -0.65
CA GLU A 31 -10.16 14.65 -2.10
C GLU A 31 -9.96 13.20 -2.51
N LEU A 32 -10.67 12.76 -3.54
CA LEU A 32 -10.50 11.45 -4.15
C LEU A 32 -9.79 11.60 -5.50
N ILE A 33 -8.64 10.96 -5.64
CA ILE A 33 -7.84 10.95 -6.87
C ILE A 33 -7.92 9.55 -7.46
N VAL A 34 -8.59 9.42 -8.60
CA VAL A 34 -8.72 8.13 -9.28
C VAL A 34 -7.77 8.12 -10.47
N VAL A 35 -6.87 7.14 -10.50
CA VAL A 35 -5.96 6.91 -11.63
C VAL A 35 -6.50 5.74 -12.45
N ILE A 36 -7.00 6.02 -13.63
CA ILE A 36 -7.49 5.02 -14.59
C ILE A 36 -6.29 4.59 -15.44
N ASP A 37 -5.75 3.41 -15.14
CA ASP A 37 -4.51 2.95 -15.73
C ASP A 37 -4.75 1.91 -16.82
N GLY A 38 -4.90 2.37 -18.07
CA GLY A 38 -5.02 1.54 -19.25
C GLY A 38 -6.23 0.60 -19.25
N CYS A 39 -7.36 1.02 -18.66
CA CYS A 39 -8.57 0.22 -18.65
C CYS A 39 -9.09 -0.01 -20.08
N SER A 40 -9.41 -1.27 -20.39
CA SER A 40 -10.00 -1.69 -21.68
C SER A 40 -11.43 -2.22 -21.52
N ASP A 41 -11.90 -2.35 -20.27
CA ASP A 41 -13.27 -2.73 -19.93
C ASP A 41 -14.15 -1.48 -19.66
N ASN A 42 -15.31 -1.66 -19.05
CA ASN A 42 -16.22 -0.57 -18.70
C ASN A 42 -15.88 0.17 -17.40
N SER A 43 -14.72 -0.04 -16.81
CA SER A 43 -14.30 0.58 -15.53
C SER A 43 -14.46 2.10 -15.55
N GLU A 44 -14.01 2.76 -16.61
CA GLU A 44 -14.12 4.22 -16.73
C GLU A 44 -15.57 4.70 -16.65
N GLN A 45 -16.48 4.08 -17.39
CA GLN A 45 -17.89 4.44 -17.37
C GLN A 45 -18.49 4.25 -15.97
N VAL A 46 -18.20 3.12 -15.32
CA VAL A 46 -18.69 2.82 -13.98
C VAL A 46 -18.16 3.82 -12.96
N ILE A 47 -16.89 4.24 -13.05
CA ILE A 47 -16.29 5.28 -12.19
C ILE A 47 -17.07 6.60 -12.33
N TRP A 48 -17.29 7.06 -13.56
CA TRP A 48 -18.01 8.30 -13.80
C TRP A 48 -19.46 8.25 -13.32
N ASP A 49 -20.18 7.18 -13.61
CA ASP A 49 -21.57 6.99 -13.19
C ASP A 49 -21.67 6.98 -11.66
N THR A 50 -20.76 6.25 -11.00
CA THR A 50 -20.75 6.17 -9.51
C THR A 50 -20.45 7.54 -8.90
N LEU A 51 -19.38 8.21 -9.35
CA LEU A 51 -18.96 9.50 -8.82
C LEU A 51 -19.95 10.64 -9.10
N SER A 52 -20.79 10.50 -10.13
CA SER A 52 -21.85 11.48 -10.41
C SER A 52 -22.90 11.59 -9.31
N ASN A 53 -23.05 10.56 -8.50
CA ASN A 53 -23.99 10.51 -7.37
C ASN A 53 -23.48 11.24 -6.12
N PHE A 54 -22.22 11.70 -6.12
CA PHE A 54 -21.59 12.29 -4.95
C PHE A 54 -21.01 13.67 -5.20
N SER A 55 -21.14 14.55 -4.21
CA SER A 55 -20.50 15.87 -4.21
C SER A 55 -19.17 15.80 -3.46
N VAL A 56 -18.17 15.12 -4.06
CA VAL A 56 -16.82 15.01 -3.47
C VAL A 56 -15.80 15.76 -4.33
N SER A 57 -14.80 16.35 -3.69
CA SER A 57 -13.65 16.88 -4.42
C SER A 57 -12.91 15.72 -5.08
N ARG A 58 -12.76 15.77 -6.40
CA ARG A 58 -12.15 14.67 -7.15
C ARG A 58 -11.24 15.11 -8.28
N LYS A 59 -10.23 14.28 -8.54
CA LYS A 59 -9.36 14.37 -9.72
C LYS A 59 -9.38 13.02 -10.44
N ILE A 60 -9.50 13.04 -11.76
CA ILE A 60 -9.37 11.83 -12.59
C ILE A 60 -8.10 11.97 -13.42
N ILE A 61 -7.24 10.96 -13.35
CA ILE A 61 -5.97 10.91 -14.10
C ILE A 61 -6.04 9.69 -15.01
N TYR A 62 -5.71 9.88 -16.27
CA TYR A 62 -5.62 8.81 -17.25
C TYR A 62 -4.15 8.44 -17.45
N ALA A 63 -3.81 7.17 -17.26
CA ALA A 63 -2.49 6.63 -17.48
C ALA A 63 -2.51 5.57 -18.59
N PRO A 64 -1.48 5.48 -19.42
CA PRO A 64 -1.46 4.56 -20.56
C PRO A 64 -0.88 3.19 -20.19
N ASP A 65 -1.52 2.46 -19.24
CA ASP A 65 -1.09 1.14 -18.74
C ASP A 65 0.35 1.14 -18.22
N VAL A 66 0.61 2.00 -17.24
CA VAL A 66 1.96 2.18 -16.65
C VAL A 66 2.25 1.26 -15.48
N PHE A 67 1.29 0.47 -15.05
CA PHE A 67 1.32 -0.41 -13.90
C PHE A 67 1.41 0.29 -12.54
N GLU A 68 1.42 -0.52 -11.50
CA GLU A 68 1.09 -0.12 -10.13
C GLU A 68 2.03 0.95 -9.57
N THR A 69 3.35 0.76 -9.65
CA THR A 69 4.32 1.72 -9.10
C THR A 69 4.14 3.13 -9.69
N LYS A 70 4.04 3.22 -11.01
CA LYS A 70 3.91 4.53 -11.69
C LYS A 70 2.51 5.10 -11.55
N ALA A 71 1.47 4.28 -11.61
CA ALA A 71 0.10 4.72 -11.42
C ALA A 71 -0.11 5.32 -10.02
N ASN A 72 0.40 4.67 -8.97
CA ASN A 72 0.39 5.22 -7.62
C ASN A 72 1.15 6.54 -7.53
N ASN A 73 2.32 6.65 -8.16
CA ASN A 73 3.09 7.89 -8.19
C ASN A 73 2.33 9.04 -8.87
N LEU A 74 1.63 8.77 -9.99
CA LEU A 74 0.79 9.78 -10.64
C LEU A 74 -0.27 10.32 -9.69
N GLY A 75 -0.96 9.45 -8.98
CA GLY A 75 -1.96 9.83 -8.00
C GLY A 75 -1.38 10.58 -6.81
N MET A 76 -0.31 10.08 -6.22
CA MET A 76 0.33 10.70 -5.05
C MET A 76 0.94 12.07 -5.37
N LYS A 77 1.54 12.25 -6.55
CA LYS A 77 2.09 13.56 -7.00
C LYS A 77 0.99 14.60 -7.28
N ALA A 78 -0.24 14.17 -7.56
CA ALA A 78 -1.39 15.05 -7.76
C ALA A 78 -2.12 15.41 -6.44
N ALA A 79 -1.74 14.77 -5.34
CA ALA A 79 -2.34 14.98 -4.03
C ALA A 79 -2.02 16.36 -3.45
N SER A 80 -2.97 16.91 -2.69
CA SER A 80 -2.82 18.20 -1.99
C SER A 80 -3.06 18.11 -0.47
N GLY A 81 -3.45 16.95 0.04
CA GLY A 81 -3.69 16.72 1.47
C GLY A 81 -2.41 16.53 2.28
N ASP A 82 -2.52 16.69 3.59
CA ASP A 82 -1.40 16.52 4.53
C ASP A 82 -1.03 15.05 4.72
N LYS A 83 -1.99 14.17 4.53
CA LYS A 83 -1.83 12.71 4.49
C LYS A 83 -2.36 12.19 3.18
N ILE A 84 -1.62 11.26 2.59
CA ILE A 84 -2.01 10.53 1.38
C ILE A 84 -2.40 9.12 1.80
N ILE A 85 -3.53 8.63 1.31
CA ILE A 85 -3.96 7.25 1.53
C ILE A 85 -4.01 6.55 0.18
N VAL A 86 -3.13 5.58 -0.02
CA VAL A 86 -3.17 4.72 -1.20
C VAL A 86 -4.07 3.53 -0.93
N ILE A 87 -5.05 3.31 -1.79
CA ILE A 87 -5.99 2.19 -1.71
C ILE A 87 -6.08 1.47 -3.06
N GLN A 88 -6.26 0.16 -3.04
CA GLN A 88 -6.37 -0.66 -4.24
C GLN A 88 -7.83 -0.85 -4.68
N ASP A 89 -8.04 -1.20 -5.94
CA ASP A 89 -9.36 -1.32 -6.58
C ASP A 89 -10.12 -2.63 -6.24
N ASP A 90 -9.59 -3.40 -5.29
CA ASP A 90 -10.15 -4.63 -4.74
C ASP A 90 -10.38 -4.54 -3.22
N MET A 91 -10.53 -3.33 -2.70
CA MET A 91 -10.72 -3.11 -1.26
C MET A 91 -12.02 -2.35 -0.98
N ILE A 92 -12.89 -2.97 -0.20
CA ILE A 92 -14.17 -2.39 0.22
C ILE A 92 -14.07 -1.98 1.68
N ILE A 93 -14.12 -0.68 1.95
CA ILE A 93 -14.06 -0.13 3.31
C ILE A 93 -15.36 -0.41 4.03
N GLN A 94 -15.28 -1.01 5.23
CA GLN A 94 -16.42 -1.38 6.04
C GLN A 94 -16.58 -0.54 7.32
N GLU A 95 -15.61 0.33 7.61
CA GLU A 95 -15.58 1.11 8.86
C GLU A 95 -15.81 2.59 8.59
N GLU A 96 -16.85 3.14 9.22
CA GLU A 96 -17.10 4.59 9.20
C GLU A 96 -15.99 5.34 9.96
N GLY A 97 -15.42 6.37 9.31
CA GLY A 97 -14.33 7.15 9.89
C GLY A 97 -12.96 6.46 9.83
N TRP A 98 -12.83 5.43 9.01
CA TRP A 98 -11.58 4.67 8.82
C TRP A 98 -10.34 5.55 8.62
N ASN A 99 -10.46 6.61 7.83
CA ASN A 99 -9.38 7.55 7.56
C ASN A 99 -8.95 8.35 8.80
N VAL A 100 -9.89 8.72 9.65
CA VAL A 100 -9.62 9.37 10.95
C VAL A 100 -8.96 8.39 11.92
N ARG A 101 -9.39 7.13 11.86
CA ARG A 101 -8.77 6.09 12.66
C ARG A 101 -7.32 5.83 12.25
N MET A 102 -7.03 5.70 10.96
CA MET A 102 -5.65 5.52 10.45
C MET A 102 -4.72 6.69 10.79
N GLU A 103 -5.25 7.87 11.05
CA GLU A 103 -4.46 9.04 11.45
C GLU A 103 -4.03 9.03 12.93
N LYS A 104 -4.64 8.19 13.77
CA LYS A 104 -4.35 8.15 15.22
C LYS A 104 -2.88 7.91 15.55
N PRO A 105 -2.16 6.94 14.95
CA PRO A 105 -0.73 6.75 15.22
C PRO A 105 0.11 8.00 14.94
N PHE A 106 -0.18 8.75 13.87
CA PHE A 106 0.53 10.01 13.57
C PHE A 106 0.29 11.12 14.61
N LYS A 107 -0.84 11.07 15.30
CA LYS A 107 -1.16 12.03 16.39
C LYS A 107 -0.55 11.62 17.72
N ALA A 108 -0.34 10.33 17.92
CA ALA A 108 0.20 9.79 19.15
C ALA A 108 1.74 9.75 19.19
N PHE A 109 2.38 9.62 18.00
CA PHE A 109 3.82 9.43 17.88
C PHE A 109 4.40 10.30 16.76
N ASP A 110 5.46 11.03 17.04
CA ASP A 110 6.07 12.00 16.11
C ASP A 110 6.95 11.34 15.03
N ASP A 111 7.34 10.08 15.26
CA ASP A 111 8.24 9.31 14.39
C ASP A 111 7.52 8.44 13.35
N VAL A 112 6.22 8.58 13.17
CA VAL A 112 5.45 7.78 12.21
C VAL A 112 5.57 8.36 10.79
N PHE A 113 6.02 7.52 9.85
CA PHE A 113 6.02 7.81 8.42
C PHE A 113 4.76 7.32 7.73
N ALA A 114 4.41 6.04 7.95
CA ALA A 114 3.26 5.44 7.31
C ALA A 114 2.54 4.43 8.22
N VAL A 115 1.23 4.31 8.00
CA VAL A 115 0.33 3.41 8.70
C VAL A 115 -0.42 2.57 7.69
N THR A 116 -0.26 1.25 7.74
CA THR A 116 -1.03 0.32 6.91
C THR A 116 -2.20 -0.29 7.69
N ALA A 117 -3.32 -0.48 7.02
CA ALA A 117 -4.37 -1.37 7.51
C ALA A 117 -4.22 -2.81 6.98
N ASN A 118 -3.26 -3.03 6.10
CA ASN A 118 -2.88 -4.32 5.56
C ASN A 118 -1.80 -4.99 6.45
N THR A 119 -0.75 -5.52 5.88
CA THR A 119 0.27 -6.31 6.56
C THR A 119 1.52 -5.47 6.81
N ALA A 120 2.06 -5.54 8.03
CA ALA A 120 3.40 -5.08 8.36
C ALA A 120 4.27 -6.26 8.79
N HIS A 121 5.55 -6.24 8.42
CA HIS A 121 6.46 -7.37 8.66
C HIS A 121 7.93 -6.95 8.60
N ASN A 122 8.80 -7.87 8.99
CA ASN A 122 10.24 -7.81 8.74
C ASN A 122 10.63 -8.76 7.60
N TRP A 123 11.74 -8.46 6.93
CA TRP A 123 12.29 -9.30 5.87
C TRP A 123 13.43 -10.19 6.39
N ILE A 124 13.46 -11.45 5.90
CA ILE A 124 14.61 -12.34 6.00
C ILE A 124 14.98 -12.78 4.60
N PHE A 125 16.26 -12.75 4.29
CA PHE A 125 16.79 -13.18 3.01
C PHE A 125 17.82 -14.28 3.19
N ASN A 126 17.72 -15.32 2.38
CA ASN A 126 18.70 -16.38 2.27
C ASN A 126 19.36 -16.32 0.89
N THR A 127 20.60 -15.83 0.86
CA THR A 127 21.36 -15.67 -0.39
C THR A 127 21.90 -16.99 -0.96
N ASN A 128 21.75 -18.10 -0.24
CA ASN A 128 22.19 -19.43 -0.67
C ASN A 128 21.06 -20.29 -1.23
N SER A 129 19.87 -19.72 -1.37
CA SER A 129 18.71 -20.47 -1.87
C SER A 129 18.82 -20.73 -3.37
N THR A 130 18.45 -21.95 -3.75
CA THR A 130 18.26 -22.35 -5.15
C THR A 130 16.80 -22.64 -5.44
N HIS A 131 15.91 -22.02 -4.68
CA HIS A 131 14.47 -22.35 -4.64
C HIS A 131 13.81 -22.34 -6.02
N LEU A 132 14.20 -21.45 -6.90
CA LEU A 132 13.62 -21.31 -8.23
C LEU A 132 14.53 -21.84 -9.36
N GLY A 133 15.62 -22.54 -9.01
CA GLY A 133 16.53 -23.14 -9.97
C GLY A 133 17.47 -22.14 -10.67
N MET A 134 17.53 -20.91 -10.22
CA MET A 134 18.49 -19.91 -10.69
C MET A 134 19.66 -19.81 -9.70
N LYS A 135 20.88 -19.74 -10.21
CA LYS A 135 22.09 -19.73 -9.38
C LYS A 135 22.21 -18.54 -8.42
N ASP A 136 21.44 -17.47 -8.66
CA ASP A 136 21.48 -16.22 -7.92
C ASP A 136 20.13 -15.84 -7.28
N ASP A 137 19.26 -16.82 -7.06
CA ASP A 137 17.98 -16.56 -6.40
C ASP A 137 18.14 -16.20 -4.95
N LEU A 138 17.42 -15.18 -4.55
CA LEU A 138 17.22 -14.82 -3.16
C LEU A 138 15.94 -15.51 -2.66
N ASP A 139 16.08 -16.41 -1.72
CA ASP A 139 14.93 -16.90 -0.98
C ASP A 139 14.48 -15.82 0.02
N THR A 140 13.26 -15.38 -0.11
CA THR A 140 12.71 -14.31 0.72
C THR A 140 11.62 -14.85 1.60
N CYS A 141 11.63 -14.45 2.86
CA CYS A 141 10.62 -14.81 3.83
C CYS A 141 10.22 -13.58 4.65
N TRP A 142 8.94 -13.44 4.90
CA TRP A 142 8.43 -12.47 5.86
C TRP A 142 8.50 -13.09 7.26
N CYS A 143 8.88 -12.27 8.24
CA CYS A 143 8.83 -12.67 9.63
C CYS A 143 8.21 -11.56 10.48
N ASP A 144 7.83 -11.91 11.71
CA ASP A 144 7.18 -11.01 12.66
C ASP A 144 5.93 -10.32 12.07
N ILE A 145 5.18 -11.09 11.30
CA ILE A 145 4.06 -10.60 10.48
C ILE A 145 2.90 -10.18 11.36
N ILE A 146 2.46 -8.93 11.17
CA ILE A 146 1.19 -8.42 11.67
C ILE A 146 0.24 -8.29 10.49
N ASP A 147 -0.73 -9.16 10.44
CA ASP A 147 -1.80 -9.11 9.44
C ASP A 147 -2.98 -8.31 9.98
N HIS A 148 -3.68 -7.60 9.08
CA HIS A 148 -4.84 -6.75 9.38
C HIS A 148 -6.05 -7.50 9.95
N THR A 149 -6.06 -8.82 9.88
CA THR A 149 -7.19 -9.66 10.27
C THR A 149 -7.21 -9.96 11.77
N ASP A 150 -8.29 -10.59 12.22
CA ASP A 150 -8.39 -11.28 13.53
C ASP A 150 -7.14 -12.13 13.87
N HIS A 151 -6.30 -12.43 12.87
CA HIS A 151 -5.05 -13.15 13.03
C HIS A 151 -4.08 -12.40 13.96
N ALA A 152 -3.94 -11.08 13.82
CA ALA A 152 -3.06 -10.28 14.68
C ALA A 152 -3.47 -10.39 16.15
N SER A 153 -4.76 -10.29 16.45
CA SER A 153 -5.25 -10.43 17.83
C SER A 153 -5.13 -11.85 18.36
N LYS A 154 -5.32 -12.87 17.54
CA LYS A 154 -5.24 -14.28 17.95
C LYS A 154 -3.81 -14.79 18.10
N VAL A 155 -2.89 -14.35 17.24
CA VAL A 155 -1.51 -14.84 17.21
C VAL A 155 -0.60 -14.01 18.09
N HIS A 156 -0.79 -12.70 18.12
CA HIS A 156 0.11 -11.77 18.81
C HIS A 156 -0.50 -11.17 20.09
N GLY A 157 -1.79 -11.39 20.35
CA GLY A 157 -2.49 -10.83 21.51
C GLY A 157 -2.68 -9.31 21.43
N LEU A 158 -2.54 -8.72 20.25
CA LEU A 158 -2.63 -7.27 20.04
C LEU A 158 -4.09 -6.81 20.11
N THR A 159 -4.28 -5.63 20.66
CA THR A 159 -5.59 -4.97 20.66
C THR A 159 -5.83 -4.24 19.34
N ARG A 160 -7.07 -3.84 19.09
CA ARG A 160 -7.41 -3.01 17.94
C ARG A 160 -6.75 -1.62 17.99
N ASP A 161 -6.35 -1.15 19.15
CA ASP A 161 -5.72 0.15 19.35
C ASP A 161 -4.19 0.06 19.46
N THR A 162 -3.59 -1.08 19.12
CA THR A 162 -2.15 -1.26 19.01
C THR A 162 -1.65 -0.84 17.64
N PHE A 163 -0.68 0.07 17.59
CA PHE A 163 0.13 0.35 16.40
C PHE A 163 1.35 -0.57 16.41
N ALA A 164 1.34 -1.56 15.56
CA ALA A 164 2.38 -2.59 15.50
C ALA A 164 3.47 -2.20 14.50
N VAL A 165 4.59 -1.68 15.01
CA VAL A 165 5.74 -1.22 14.22
C VAL A 165 6.55 -2.39 13.70
N ARG A 166 6.82 -2.40 12.40
CA ARG A 166 7.72 -3.34 11.71
C ARG A 166 8.58 -2.57 10.70
N CYS A 167 9.55 -3.22 10.09
CA CYS A 167 10.43 -2.57 9.11
C CYS A 167 9.72 -2.25 7.79
N SER A 168 8.67 -2.97 7.46
CA SER A 168 7.97 -2.86 6.17
C SER A 168 6.46 -2.90 6.35
N ALA A 169 5.74 -2.23 5.46
CA ALA A 169 4.29 -2.15 5.43
C ALA A 169 3.80 -2.25 3.99
N ASN A 170 2.81 -3.12 3.76
CA ASN A 170 2.20 -3.29 2.44
C ASN A 170 1.18 -2.19 2.17
N ARG A 171 1.04 -1.82 0.90
CA ARG A 171 -0.04 -0.94 0.44
C ARG A 171 -1.42 -1.55 0.65
N GLY A 172 -2.41 -0.68 0.70
CA GLY A 172 -3.81 -0.96 0.57
C GLY A 172 -4.54 -1.43 1.82
N PRO A 173 -5.12 -0.51 2.55
CA PRO A 173 -4.90 0.94 2.59
C PRO A 173 -3.59 1.30 3.29
N LEU A 174 -2.83 2.24 2.74
CA LEU A 174 -1.61 2.76 3.33
C LEU A 174 -1.69 4.28 3.44
N MET A 175 -1.74 4.81 4.66
CA MET A 175 -1.67 6.26 4.93
C MET A 175 -0.23 6.68 5.13
N ILE A 176 0.19 7.76 4.47
CA ILE A 176 1.58 8.24 4.43
C ILE A 176 1.61 9.73 4.75
N ASP A 177 2.61 10.17 5.50
CA ASP A 177 2.89 11.60 5.66
C ASP A 177 3.35 12.21 4.33
N HIS A 178 2.62 13.24 3.85
CA HIS A 178 2.86 13.79 2.52
C HIS A 178 4.19 14.53 2.42
N ILE A 179 4.57 15.29 3.47
CA ILE A 179 5.83 16.04 3.46
C ILE A 179 7.01 15.09 3.42
N ASP A 180 6.98 14.04 4.22
CA ASP A 180 8.05 13.05 4.25
C ASP A 180 8.08 12.20 2.97
N LEU A 181 6.92 11.90 2.39
CA LEU A 181 6.85 11.24 1.08
C LEU A 181 7.50 12.09 -0.03
N GLN A 182 7.27 13.40 -0.04
CA GLN A 182 7.93 14.33 -0.96
C GLN A 182 9.46 14.36 -0.75
N ARG A 183 9.91 14.37 0.50
CA ARG A 183 11.35 14.31 0.85
C ARG A 183 12.01 13.05 0.33
N LEU A 184 11.28 11.94 0.33
CA LEU A 184 11.74 10.64 -0.17
C LEU A 184 11.56 10.49 -1.69
N ASN A 185 11.01 11.48 -2.38
CA ASN A 185 10.75 11.45 -3.82
C ASN A 185 9.82 10.32 -4.27
N TYR A 186 8.82 9.99 -3.44
CA TYR A 186 7.75 9.01 -3.72
C TYR A 186 8.26 7.57 -3.85
N LEU A 187 7.50 6.69 -4.54
CA LEU A 187 7.96 5.36 -4.89
C LEU A 187 9.06 5.44 -5.95
N ASP A 188 10.11 4.63 -5.81
CA ASP A 188 11.16 4.57 -6.82
C ASP A 188 10.68 3.76 -8.04
N GLU A 189 10.60 4.44 -9.18
CA GLU A 189 10.11 3.84 -10.43
C GLU A 189 11.06 2.79 -11.03
N GLU A 190 12.26 2.61 -10.48
CA GLU A 190 13.14 1.50 -10.84
C GLU A 190 12.52 0.14 -10.45
N PHE A 191 11.62 0.13 -9.44
CA PHE A 191 10.81 -1.02 -9.07
C PHE A 191 9.59 -1.27 -9.97
N SER A 192 9.37 -0.43 -10.99
CA SER A 192 8.30 -0.69 -11.95
C SER A 192 8.49 -2.06 -12.62
N PRO A 193 7.42 -2.81 -12.86
CA PRO A 193 6.01 -2.41 -12.87
C PRO A 193 5.33 -2.41 -11.49
N GLN A 194 5.77 -3.24 -10.57
CA GLN A 194 5.22 -3.44 -9.21
C GLN A 194 6.19 -4.23 -8.34
N ASP A 195 5.85 -4.41 -7.08
CA ASP A 195 6.53 -5.16 -6.03
C ASP A 195 7.82 -4.49 -5.50
N MET A 196 8.01 -4.58 -4.20
CA MET A 196 9.13 -4.06 -3.42
C MET A 196 9.25 -2.53 -3.37
N ASP A 197 8.47 -1.78 -4.10
CA ASP A 197 8.49 -0.32 -4.12
C ASP A 197 7.97 0.31 -2.82
N ASP A 198 6.93 -0.24 -2.22
CA ASP A 198 6.44 0.15 -0.88
C ASP A 198 7.41 -0.27 0.23
N HIS A 199 8.01 -1.45 0.11
CA HIS A 199 9.04 -1.90 1.05
C HIS A 199 10.30 -1.03 0.97
N ASP A 200 10.78 -0.70 -0.23
CA ASP A 200 11.88 0.24 -0.44
C ASP A 200 11.56 1.60 0.19
N LEU A 201 10.35 2.10 0.00
CA LEU A 201 9.90 3.37 0.58
C LEU A 201 9.96 3.32 2.12
N CYS A 202 9.51 2.23 2.76
CA CYS A 202 9.57 2.05 4.20
C CYS A 202 11.02 2.05 4.72
N TYR A 203 11.92 1.34 4.06
CA TYR A 203 13.34 1.30 4.44
C TYR A 203 14.06 2.63 4.22
N ARG A 204 13.68 3.39 3.17
CA ARG A 204 14.18 4.76 2.96
C ARG A 204 13.68 5.71 4.05
N ALA A 205 12.42 5.63 4.44
CA ALA A 205 11.86 6.44 5.50
C ALA A 205 12.62 6.25 6.81
N TYR A 206 12.88 4.98 7.14
CA TYR A 206 13.66 4.66 8.32
C TYR A 206 15.10 5.18 8.23
N ASN A 207 15.80 4.88 7.13
CA ASN A 207 17.23 5.19 6.99
C ASN A 207 17.53 6.69 6.82
N GLN A 208 16.64 7.43 6.17
CA GLN A 208 16.88 8.83 5.82
C GLN A 208 16.17 9.83 6.73
N LEU A 209 15.06 9.42 7.36
CA LEU A 209 14.23 10.29 8.17
C LEU A 209 14.12 9.86 9.64
N ASP A 210 14.68 8.69 9.98
CA ASP A 210 14.54 8.05 11.31
C ASP A 210 13.06 7.88 11.71
N LYS A 211 12.23 7.48 10.72
CA LYS A 211 10.80 7.30 10.91
C LYS A 211 10.38 5.85 10.70
N VAL A 212 9.33 5.45 11.39
CA VAL A 212 8.82 4.08 11.41
C VAL A 212 7.53 3.91 10.62
N VAL A 213 7.25 2.65 10.27
CA VAL A 213 5.99 2.22 9.67
C VAL A 213 5.38 1.10 10.51
N GLY A 214 4.08 0.87 10.39
CA GLY A 214 3.45 -0.22 11.12
C GLY A 214 2.02 -0.46 10.68
N ALA A 215 1.44 -1.55 11.21
CA ALA A 215 0.04 -1.88 11.00
C ALA A 215 -0.84 -1.27 12.10
N TYR A 216 -1.98 -0.73 11.68
CA TYR A 216 -3.03 -0.25 12.56
C TYR A 216 -4.39 -0.55 11.96
N TRP A 217 -5.17 -1.34 12.65
CA TRP A 217 -6.33 -1.98 12.08
C TRP A 217 -7.52 -1.06 11.84
N ILE A 218 -8.09 -1.21 10.63
CA ILE A 218 -9.43 -0.73 10.26
C ILE A 218 -10.26 -1.87 9.67
N GLY A 219 -11.59 -1.72 9.65
CA GLY A 219 -12.49 -2.67 9.00
C GLY A 219 -12.53 -2.45 7.48
N TYR A 220 -12.05 -3.42 6.72
CA TYR A 220 -12.24 -3.49 5.27
C TYR A 220 -12.34 -4.95 4.82
N GLN A 221 -12.83 -5.15 3.60
CA GLN A 221 -12.90 -6.46 2.95
C GLN A 221 -12.08 -6.43 1.67
N SER A 222 -11.28 -7.46 1.47
CA SER A 222 -10.65 -7.79 0.20
C SER A 222 -10.70 -9.31 0.01
N ASP A 223 -10.69 -9.75 -1.24
CA ASP A 223 -10.67 -11.17 -1.58
C ASP A 223 -9.60 -11.41 -2.64
N SER A 224 -8.83 -12.48 -2.49
CA SER A 224 -7.75 -12.83 -3.42
C SER A 224 -8.24 -13.04 -4.85
N SER A 225 -9.51 -13.39 -5.03
CA SER A 225 -10.13 -13.51 -6.35
C SER A 225 -10.47 -12.18 -7.02
N TRP A 226 -10.47 -11.08 -6.25
CA TRP A 226 -10.75 -9.74 -6.75
C TRP A 226 -9.50 -9.06 -7.32
N GLY A 227 -8.31 -9.45 -6.85
CA GLY A 227 -7.03 -8.94 -7.31
C GLY A 227 -6.56 -9.52 -8.63
N GLY A 228 -5.35 -9.17 -9.01
CA GLY A 228 -4.60 -9.84 -10.09
C GLY A 228 -5.12 -9.63 -11.51
N THR A 229 -5.87 -8.57 -11.81
CA THR A 229 -6.36 -8.28 -13.17
C THR A 229 -5.25 -8.20 -14.22
N ARG A 230 -4.02 -7.92 -13.79
CA ARG A 230 -2.82 -7.88 -14.66
C ARG A 230 -2.02 -9.18 -14.70
N VAL A 231 -2.31 -10.14 -13.82
CA VAL A 231 -1.49 -11.35 -13.62
C VAL A 231 -1.95 -12.52 -14.50
N SER A 232 -2.96 -12.34 -15.35
CA SER A 232 -3.50 -13.41 -16.19
C SER A 232 -2.77 -13.58 -17.51
N GLY A 233 -2.58 -14.82 -17.95
CA GLY A 233 -2.13 -15.18 -19.30
C GLY A 233 -0.65 -14.86 -19.57
N GLN A 234 -0.38 -14.18 -20.67
CA GLN A 234 1.00 -13.94 -21.18
C GLN A 234 1.82 -12.95 -20.33
N VAL A 235 1.18 -12.16 -19.46
CA VAL A 235 1.84 -11.15 -18.63
C VAL A 235 2.50 -11.77 -17.40
N ALA A 236 1.97 -12.88 -16.89
CA ALA A 236 2.47 -13.53 -15.68
C ALA A 236 3.99 -13.85 -15.70
N PRO A 237 4.58 -14.42 -16.79
CA PRO A 237 6.00 -14.70 -16.83
C PRO A 237 6.87 -13.43 -16.78
N TRP A 238 6.38 -12.33 -17.33
CA TRP A 238 7.10 -11.03 -17.30
C TRP A 238 7.05 -10.42 -15.91
N LEU A 239 5.88 -10.43 -15.25
CA LEU A 239 5.74 -9.95 -13.88
C LEU A 239 6.60 -10.77 -12.91
N PHE A 240 6.67 -12.07 -13.09
CA PHE A 240 7.54 -12.92 -12.29
C PHE A 240 9.03 -12.55 -12.41
N LYS A 241 9.50 -12.25 -13.63
CA LYS A 241 10.87 -11.75 -13.83
C LYS A 241 11.07 -10.38 -13.18
N ALA A 242 10.08 -9.50 -13.25
CA ALA A 242 10.12 -8.19 -12.62
C ALA A 242 10.18 -8.32 -11.09
N HIS A 243 9.36 -9.20 -10.50
CA HIS A 243 9.42 -9.50 -9.06
C HIS A 243 10.82 -9.96 -8.63
N HIS A 244 11.44 -10.87 -9.36
CA HIS A 244 12.80 -11.31 -9.07
C HIS A 244 13.83 -10.17 -9.13
N LYS A 245 13.78 -9.38 -10.21
CA LYS A 245 14.65 -8.21 -10.36
C LYS A 245 14.46 -7.26 -9.16
N ASN A 246 13.23 -6.97 -8.81
CA ASN A 246 12.89 -6.01 -7.77
C ASN A 246 13.29 -6.51 -6.38
N THR A 247 13.09 -7.79 -6.10
CA THR A 247 13.56 -8.42 -4.86
C THR A 247 15.08 -8.32 -4.70
N LYS A 248 15.83 -8.60 -5.78
CA LYS A 248 17.29 -8.48 -5.77
C LYS A 248 17.72 -7.03 -5.56
N LEU A 249 17.12 -6.10 -6.27
CA LEU A 249 17.39 -4.67 -6.13
C LEU A 249 17.12 -4.17 -4.69
N PHE A 250 15.99 -4.56 -4.13
CA PHE A 250 15.63 -4.22 -2.75
C PHE A 250 16.66 -4.75 -1.76
N TYR A 251 17.06 -6.02 -1.88
CA TYR A 251 18.08 -6.59 -1.02
C TYR A 251 19.44 -5.87 -1.17
N GLU A 252 19.90 -5.65 -2.39
CA GLU A 252 21.19 -4.97 -2.63
C GLU A 252 21.23 -3.57 -2.02
N ARG A 253 20.12 -2.85 -2.02
CA ARG A 253 20.01 -1.51 -1.43
C ARG A 253 19.96 -1.51 0.09
N HIS A 254 19.29 -2.48 0.68
CA HIS A 254 18.92 -2.46 2.10
C HIS A 254 19.54 -3.59 2.93
N LYS A 255 20.46 -4.40 2.35
CA LYS A 255 21.02 -5.61 2.98
C LYS A 255 21.58 -5.36 4.37
N ASP A 256 22.21 -4.21 4.59
CA ASP A 256 22.83 -3.91 5.90
C ASP A 256 21.74 -3.73 6.97
N LEU A 257 20.65 -3.01 6.65
CA LEU A 257 19.51 -2.87 7.55
C LEU A 257 18.76 -4.18 7.74
N ILE A 258 18.49 -4.91 6.66
CA ILE A 258 17.80 -6.21 6.69
C ILE A 258 18.56 -7.20 7.59
N ASN A 259 19.89 -7.23 7.49
CA ASN A 259 20.72 -8.19 8.23
C ASN A 259 20.98 -7.78 9.69
N THR A 260 20.84 -6.51 10.02
CA THR A 260 21.19 -5.99 11.35
C THR A 260 19.97 -5.57 12.17
N ARG A 261 18.81 -5.39 11.54
CA ARG A 261 17.66 -4.77 12.20
C ARG A 261 16.37 -5.52 11.97
N ARG A 262 15.71 -5.78 13.08
CA ARG A 262 14.30 -6.19 13.14
C ARG A 262 13.59 -5.24 14.09
N LEU A 263 12.49 -4.65 13.63
CA LEU A 263 11.62 -3.84 14.47
C LEU A 263 10.46 -4.70 14.95
N ILE A 264 10.28 -4.78 16.25
CA ILE A 264 9.13 -5.41 16.90
C ILE A 264 8.75 -4.48 18.04
N GLU A 265 7.95 -3.47 17.75
CA GLU A 265 7.43 -2.55 18.73
C GLU A 265 5.90 -2.52 18.61
N ASP A 266 5.23 -2.76 19.72
CA ASP A 266 3.77 -2.71 19.78
C ASP A 266 3.40 -1.54 20.70
N ARG A 267 2.92 -0.46 20.08
CA ARG A 267 2.62 0.83 20.73
C ARG A 267 1.12 0.95 20.95
N GLU A 268 0.67 0.94 22.20
CA GLU A 268 -0.74 1.15 22.52
C GLU A 268 -1.12 2.62 22.39
N LEU A 269 -2.25 2.88 21.70
CA LEU A 269 -2.88 4.19 21.64
C LEU A 269 -3.91 4.28 22.78
N LEU A 270 -3.65 5.17 23.71
CA LEU A 270 -4.55 5.43 24.85
C LEU A 270 -5.80 6.23 24.46
#